data_bb822b5bd13d56a2cf21f42b5edd2138
#
_entry.id   bb822b5bd13d56a2cf21f42b5edd2138
#
_cell.length_a   1.000
_cell.length_b   1.000
_cell.length_c   1.000
_cell.angle_alpha   90.00
_cell.angle_beta   90.00
_cell.angle_gamma   90.00
#
_symmetry.space_group_name_H-M   'P 1'
#
loop_
_entity.id
_entity.type
_entity.pdbx_description
1 polymer ?
#
loop_
_entity_poly.entity_id
_entity_poly.type
_entity_poly.pdbx_seq_one_letter_code
_entity_poly.pdbx_strand_id
1 'polypeptide(L)'
;MRILLVLRGNYYAGQEEFIKNNKLQNYTLDLNALRLLSGSVKNIVSEYKILNVKNDEDLSKILLKLLEMRMQKGEFCIINAYNETLKIYKDLAKQYRYKMYVIVFDSSLKQCQEKNLLEAKKNGYIIPYALLEKTQDLLKKNPKKYPILDSSDWKKCLYQMPNLSKYKKIHHIGDLQGCYSVLKEYIKTIKEDEFYIFLGDYINRG
;
A
#
# COMPACT_ATOMS: atom_id res chain seq x y z
N MET A 1 -3.23 6.38 -9.37
CA MET A 1 -2.08 6.94 -8.60
C MET A 1 -1.16 5.80 -8.21
N ARG A 2 0.09 5.81 -8.66
CA ARG A 2 1.04 4.69 -8.49
C ARG A 2 1.70 4.69 -7.11
N ILE A 3 0.92 4.29 -6.11
CA ILE A 3 1.37 4.14 -4.73
C ILE A 3 1.04 2.74 -4.25
N LEU A 4 2.00 2.11 -3.58
CA LEU A 4 1.87 0.85 -2.87
C LEU A 4 2.07 1.11 -1.37
N LEU A 5 1.05 0.81 -0.57
CA LEU A 5 1.17 0.73 0.88
C LEU A 5 1.35 -0.72 1.31
N VAL A 6 2.38 -0.99 2.09
CA VAL A 6 2.59 -2.30 2.71
C VAL A 6 2.31 -2.17 4.19
N LEU A 7 1.25 -2.83 4.67
CA LEU A 7 0.89 -2.89 6.07
C LEU A 7 1.71 -4.00 6.73
N ARG A 8 2.57 -3.62 7.67
CA ARG A 8 3.48 -4.53 8.34
C ARG A 8 3.15 -4.63 9.82
N GLY A 9 2.82 -5.79 10.27
CA GLY A 9 2.47 -6.08 11.66
C GLY A 9 2.16 -7.55 11.85
N ASN A 10 2.03 -7.98 13.09
CA ASN A 10 1.53 -9.32 13.40
C ASN A 10 0.01 -9.40 13.12
N TYR A 11 -0.54 -10.59 13.09
CA TYR A 11 -1.99 -10.78 12.98
C TYR A 11 -2.69 -10.02 14.11
N TYR A 12 -3.77 -9.33 13.78
CA TYR A 12 -4.56 -8.52 14.72
C TYR A 12 -3.80 -7.36 15.38
N ALA A 13 -2.69 -6.91 14.82
CA ALA A 13 -1.94 -5.76 15.35
C ALA A 13 -2.62 -4.40 15.06
N GLY A 14 -3.71 -4.37 14.29
CA GLY A 14 -4.49 -3.17 13.99
C GLY A 14 -4.65 -2.86 12.49
N GLN A 15 -4.08 -3.70 11.61
CA GLN A 15 -4.18 -3.51 10.16
C GLN A 15 -5.65 -3.53 9.68
N GLU A 16 -6.44 -4.48 10.17
CA GLU A 16 -7.84 -4.65 9.79
C GLU A 16 -8.69 -3.44 10.20
N GLU A 17 -8.46 -2.94 11.43
CA GLU A 17 -9.11 -1.72 11.91
C GLU A 17 -8.71 -0.49 11.07
N PHE A 18 -7.42 -0.39 10.74
CA PHE A 18 -6.92 0.68 9.86
C PHE A 18 -7.58 0.63 8.47
N ILE A 19 -7.64 -0.54 7.85
CA ILE A 19 -8.28 -0.75 6.54
C ILE A 19 -9.77 -0.37 6.62
N LYS A 20 -10.47 -0.85 7.63
CA LYS A 20 -11.92 -0.61 7.83
C LYS A 20 -12.21 0.88 8.08
N ASN A 21 -11.51 1.50 9.02
CA ASN A 21 -11.74 2.89 9.44
C ASN A 21 -11.45 3.88 8.30
N ASN A 22 -10.54 3.54 7.40
CA ASN A 22 -10.19 4.36 6.26
C ASN A 22 -10.92 3.97 4.95
N LYS A 23 -11.83 2.98 4.99
CA LYS A 23 -12.59 2.48 3.82
C LYS A 23 -11.67 1.99 2.68
N LEU A 24 -10.62 1.27 3.03
CA LEU A 24 -9.56 0.84 2.11
C LEU A 24 -9.70 -0.61 1.62
N GLN A 25 -10.81 -1.30 1.94
CA GLN A 25 -11.00 -2.72 1.63
C GLN A 25 -10.82 -3.04 0.14
N ASN A 26 -11.38 -2.20 -0.73
CA ASN A 26 -11.33 -2.39 -2.18
C ASN A 26 -9.93 -2.25 -2.79
N TYR A 27 -9.03 -1.58 -2.08
CA TYR A 27 -7.64 -1.37 -2.50
C TYR A 27 -6.68 -2.40 -1.90
N THR A 28 -7.15 -3.18 -0.92
CA THR A 28 -6.33 -4.11 -0.14
C THR A 28 -6.32 -5.50 -0.74
N LEU A 29 -5.13 -6.06 -0.86
CA LEU A 29 -4.90 -7.48 -1.07
C LEU A 29 -4.42 -8.09 0.25
N ASP A 30 -5.11 -9.12 0.71
CA ASP A 30 -4.90 -9.74 2.02
C ASP A 30 -4.67 -11.24 1.88
N LEU A 31 -3.58 -11.73 2.47
CA LEU A 31 -3.23 -13.15 2.41
C LEU A 31 -4.24 -14.04 3.14
N ASN A 32 -4.81 -13.55 4.26
CA ASN A 32 -5.83 -14.32 4.99
C ASN A 32 -7.11 -14.46 4.18
N ALA A 33 -7.51 -13.43 3.44
CA ALA A 33 -8.65 -13.53 2.54
C ALA A 33 -8.43 -14.61 1.47
N LEU A 34 -7.22 -14.70 0.90
CA LEU A 34 -6.88 -15.75 -0.05
C LEU A 34 -6.87 -17.15 0.60
N ARG A 35 -6.38 -17.27 1.83
CA ARG A 35 -6.44 -18.54 2.58
C ARG A 35 -7.88 -19.01 2.76
N LEU A 36 -8.80 -18.13 3.13
CA LEU A 36 -10.21 -18.46 3.30
C LEU A 36 -10.87 -18.83 1.97
N LEU A 37 -10.55 -18.14 0.89
CA LEU A 37 -11.03 -18.47 -0.46
C LEU A 37 -10.51 -19.84 -0.94
N SER A 38 -9.31 -20.23 -0.55
CA SER A 38 -8.73 -21.52 -0.91
C SER A 38 -9.28 -22.71 -0.10
N GLY A 39 -10.21 -22.49 0.82
CA GLY A 39 -10.77 -23.54 1.69
C GLY A 39 -9.83 -23.99 2.80
N SER A 40 -8.86 -23.19 3.17
CA SER A 40 -7.76 -23.52 4.07
C SER A 40 -8.11 -23.56 5.56
N VAL A 41 -9.34 -23.84 5.94
CA VAL A 41 -9.74 -23.97 7.35
C VAL A 41 -9.88 -25.44 7.71
N LYS A 42 -9.11 -25.89 8.70
CA LYS A 42 -9.20 -27.27 9.20
C LYS A 42 -10.18 -27.36 10.36
N ASN A 43 -11.03 -28.37 10.33
CA ASN A 43 -11.81 -28.75 11.50
C ASN A 43 -10.90 -29.40 12.54
N ILE A 44 -10.96 -28.89 13.78
CA ILE A 44 -10.33 -29.52 14.93
C ILE A 44 -11.44 -29.93 15.88
N VAL A 45 -11.14 -30.88 16.77
CA VAL A 45 -12.00 -31.40 17.82
C VAL A 45 -12.36 -30.35 18.91
N SER A 46 -11.96 -29.10 18.73
CA SER A 46 -12.22 -27.96 19.60
C SER A 46 -13.23 -27.00 18.97
N GLU A 47 -13.74 -26.05 19.77
CA GLU A 47 -14.73 -25.03 19.35
C GLU A 47 -14.33 -24.20 18.13
N TYR A 48 -13.02 -24.14 17.78
CA TYR A 48 -12.51 -23.31 16.70
C TYR A 48 -11.85 -24.12 15.60
N LYS A 49 -12.07 -23.70 14.37
CA LYS A 49 -11.31 -24.17 13.21
C LYS A 49 -9.94 -23.50 13.19
N ILE A 50 -8.88 -24.22 12.80
CA ILE A 50 -7.56 -23.61 12.63
C ILE A 50 -7.36 -23.21 11.19
N LEU A 51 -6.87 -21.98 10.97
CA LEU A 51 -6.46 -21.52 9.66
C LEU A 51 -5.31 -22.37 9.12
N ASN A 52 -5.49 -22.96 7.95
CA ASN A 52 -4.46 -23.78 7.33
C ASN A 52 -3.46 -22.90 6.57
N VAL A 53 -2.19 -23.02 6.88
CA VAL A 53 -1.10 -22.25 6.28
C VAL A 53 -0.17 -23.08 5.37
N LYS A 54 -0.54 -24.34 5.09
CA LYS A 54 0.32 -25.23 4.29
C LYS A 54 0.54 -24.77 2.86
N ASN A 55 -0.42 -24.04 2.30
CA ASN A 55 -0.37 -23.56 0.91
C ASN A 55 0.09 -22.10 0.79
N ASP A 56 0.67 -21.54 1.84
CA ASP A 56 1.05 -20.13 1.87
C ASP A 56 1.99 -19.72 0.75
N GLU A 57 2.91 -20.59 0.34
CA GLU A 57 3.83 -20.30 -0.76
C GLU A 57 3.09 -20.05 -2.08
N ASP A 58 2.11 -20.89 -2.41
CA ASP A 58 1.33 -20.73 -3.64
C ASP A 58 0.35 -19.56 -3.54
N LEU A 59 -0.25 -19.36 -2.37
CA LEU A 59 -1.12 -18.22 -2.12
C LEU A 59 -0.37 -16.89 -2.18
N SER A 60 0.88 -16.87 -1.72
CA SER A 60 1.76 -15.68 -1.87
C SER A 60 2.08 -15.40 -3.34
N LYS A 61 2.32 -16.42 -4.17
CA LYS A 61 2.49 -16.23 -5.62
C LYS A 61 1.22 -15.64 -6.27
N ILE A 62 0.04 -16.14 -5.88
CA ILE A 62 -1.24 -15.62 -6.34
C ILE A 62 -1.43 -14.17 -5.90
N LEU A 63 -1.12 -13.84 -4.64
CA LEU A 63 -1.20 -12.49 -4.10
C LEU A 63 -0.32 -11.52 -4.91
N LEU A 64 0.92 -11.91 -5.19
CA LEU A 64 1.84 -11.12 -6.02
C LEU A 64 1.32 -10.93 -7.44
N LYS A 65 0.71 -11.97 -8.03
CA LYS A 65 0.13 -11.86 -9.37
C LYS A 65 -1.07 -10.90 -9.42
N LEU A 66 -1.93 -10.94 -8.40
CA LEU A 66 -3.04 -9.98 -8.27
C LEU A 66 -2.52 -8.55 -8.08
N LEU A 67 -1.47 -8.37 -7.28
CA LEU A 67 -0.83 -7.08 -7.11
C LEU A 67 -0.26 -6.55 -8.43
N GLU A 68 0.44 -7.39 -9.17
CA GLU A 68 1.00 -7.08 -10.48
C GLU A 68 -0.11 -6.61 -11.46
N MET A 69 -1.22 -7.36 -11.55
CA MET A 69 -2.36 -7.00 -12.40
C MET A 69 -2.95 -5.62 -12.05
N ARG A 70 -3.03 -5.26 -10.76
CA ARG A 70 -3.47 -3.93 -10.33
C ARG A 70 -2.44 -2.86 -10.67
N MET A 71 -1.15 -3.16 -10.48
CA MET A 71 -0.07 -2.23 -10.80
C MET A 71 0.03 -1.93 -12.30
N GLN A 72 -0.22 -2.90 -13.16
CA GLN A 72 -0.27 -2.70 -14.63
C GLN A 72 -1.32 -1.65 -15.01
N LYS A 73 -2.46 -1.63 -14.29
CA LYS A 73 -3.54 -0.64 -14.50
C LYS A 73 -3.25 0.71 -13.83
N GLY A 74 -2.17 0.84 -13.05
CA GLY A 74 -1.84 2.08 -12.33
C GLY A 74 -2.73 2.34 -11.10
N GLU A 75 -3.38 1.31 -10.56
CA GLU A 75 -4.27 1.41 -9.41
C GLU A 75 -3.50 1.68 -8.11
N PHE A 76 -4.13 2.37 -7.16
CA PHE A 76 -3.64 2.44 -5.79
C PHE A 76 -3.75 1.05 -5.14
N CYS A 77 -2.66 0.57 -4.53
CA CYS A 77 -2.59 -0.77 -3.98
C CYS A 77 -2.18 -0.77 -2.51
N ILE A 78 -2.80 -1.66 -1.74
CA ILE A 78 -2.45 -1.95 -0.36
C ILE A 78 -2.21 -3.45 -0.23
N ILE A 79 -1.13 -3.83 0.44
CA ILE A 79 -0.83 -5.22 0.80
C ILE A 79 -0.89 -5.36 2.31
N ASN A 80 -1.73 -6.26 2.78
CA ASN A 80 -1.70 -6.76 4.15
C ASN A 80 -0.97 -8.11 4.15
N ALA A 81 0.35 -8.04 4.33
CA ALA A 81 1.25 -9.18 4.29
C ALA A 81 1.95 -9.31 5.64
N TYR A 82 1.52 -10.27 6.42
CA TYR A 82 1.91 -10.42 7.82
C TYR A 82 3.40 -10.75 8.00
N ASN A 83 4.01 -11.50 7.09
CA ASN A 83 5.34 -12.09 7.29
C ASN A 83 6.25 -12.10 6.06
N GLU A 84 5.87 -11.44 4.97
CA GLU A 84 6.66 -11.49 3.75
C GLU A 84 7.84 -10.51 3.74
N THR A 85 8.84 -10.84 2.95
CA THR A 85 10.00 -9.97 2.77
C THR A 85 9.63 -8.73 1.95
N LEU A 86 9.76 -7.55 2.53
CA LEU A 86 9.49 -6.27 1.87
C LEU A 86 10.26 -6.07 0.55
N LYS A 87 11.35 -6.83 0.34
CA LYS A 87 12.15 -6.76 -0.88
C LYS A 87 11.33 -7.09 -2.13
N ILE A 88 10.49 -8.13 -2.08
CA ILE A 88 9.65 -8.55 -3.22
C ILE A 88 8.74 -7.41 -3.66
N TYR A 89 8.07 -6.75 -2.70
CA TYR A 89 7.19 -5.62 -2.99
C TYR A 89 7.94 -4.41 -3.52
N LYS A 90 9.15 -4.15 -3.00
CA LYS A 90 10.02 -3.06 -3.49
C LYS A 90 10.43 -3.28 -4.94
N ASP A 91 10.84 -4.50 -5.27
CA ASP A 91 11.29 -4.84 -6.61
C ASP A 91 10.13 -4.71 -7.61
N LEU A 92 8.93 -5.18 -7.25
CA LEU A 92 7.72 -5.02 -8.04
C LEU A 92 7.30 -3.55 -8.19
N ALA A 93 7.34 -2.79 -7.09
CA ALA A 93 7.06 -1.36 -7.10
C ALA A 93 8.01 -0.60 -8.04
N LYS A 94 9.30 -0.95 -8.05
CA LYS A 94 10.29 -0.36 -8.97
C LYS A 94 9.96 -0.70 -10.43
N GLN A 95 9.64 -1.96 -10.72
CA GLN A 95 9.29 -2.43 -12.07
C GLN A 95 8.12 -1.64 -12.66
N TYR A 96 7.07 -1.37 -11.86
CA TYR A 96 5.86 -0.68 -12.31
C TYR A 96 5.86 0.83 -11.99
N ARG A 97 7.00 1.40 -11.55
CA ARG A 97 7.17 2.82 -11.21
C ARG A 97 6.21 3.29 -10.11
N TYR A 98 6.01 2.47 -9.08
CA TYR A 98 5.26 2.80 -7.88
C TYR A 98 6.17 3.39 -6.80
N LYS A 99 5.64 4.34 -6.04
CA LYS A 99 6.20 4.74 -4.75
C LYS A 99 5.70 3.78 -3.68
N MET A 100 6.62 3.10 -3.00
CA MET A 100 6.28 2.18 -1.92
C MET A 100 6.50 2.82 -0.57
N TYR A 101 5.51 2.68 0.31
CA TYR A 101 5.57 3.08 1.70
C TYR A 101 5.18 1.91 2.60
N VAL A 102 5.73 1.90 3.82
CA VAL A 102 5.43 0.89 4.82
C VAL A 102 4.75 1.55 6.00
N ILE A 103 3.63 1.00 6.45
CA ILE A 103 2.98 1.36 7.71
C ILE A 103 3.22 0.21 8.67
N VAL A 104 3.82 0.52 9.83
CA VAL A 104 4.15 -0.48 10.84
C VAL A 104 3.11 -0.44 11.95
N PHE A 105 2.54 -1.59 12.26
CA PHE A 105 1.65 -1.82 13.38
C PHE A 105 2.41 -2.60 14.43
N ASP A 106 2.75 -1.93 15.52
CA ASP A 106 3.49 -2.51 16.62
C ASP A 106 2.54 -2.95 17.73
N SER A 107 2.44 -4.26 17.94
CA SER A 107 1.66 -4.86 19.01
C SER A 107 2.45 -6.03 19.60
N SER A 108 2.36 -6.20 20.91
CA SER A 108 3.00 -7.32 21.57
C SER A 108 2.39 -8.65 21.15
N LEU A 109 3.18 -9.72 21.18
CA LEU A 109 2.67 -11.07 20.87
C LEU A 109 1.46 -11.42 21.75
N LYS A 110 1.49 -11.06 23.02
CA LYS A 110 0.38 -11.31 23.95
C LYS A 110 -0.91 -10.62 23.51
N GLN A 111 -0.84 -9.34 23.11
CA GLN A 111 -2.00 -8.61 22.59
C GLN A 111 -2.56 -9.25 21.31
N CYS A 112 -1.70 -9.71 20.43
CA CYS A 112 -2.11 -10.40 19.21
C CYS A 112 -2.77 -11.74 19.54
N GLN A 113 -2.26 -12.51 20.50
CA GLN A 113 -2.85 -13.76 20.95
C GLN A 113 -4.23 -13.58 21.62
N GLU A 114 -4.38 -12.57 22.48
CA GLU A 114 -5.65 -12.23 23.11
C GLU A 114 -6.70 -11.81 22.07
N LYS A 115 -6.34 -10.95 21.12
CA LYS A 115 -7.24 -10.58 20.01
C LYS A 115 -7.56 -11.75 19.10
N ASN A 116 -6.61 -12.65 18.84
CA ASN A 116 -6.85 -13.88 18.06
C ASN A 116 -7.96 -14.75 18.68
N LEU A 117 -7.98 -14.91 20.00
CA LEU A 117 -9.04 -15.63 20.70
C LEU A 117 -10.39 -14.90 20.63
N LEU A 118 -10.39 -13.57 20.78
CA LEU A 118 -11.61 -12.75 20.68
C LEU A 118 -12.21 -12.83 19.27
N GLU A 119 -11.37 -12.69 18.23
CA GLU A 119 -11.82 -12.75 16.85
C GLU A 119 -12.22 -14.18 16.41
N ALA A 120 -11.61 -15.22 17.00
CA ALA A 120 -12.00 -16.60 16.74
C ALA A 120 -13.45 -16.86 17.13
N LYS A 121 -13.96 -16.26 18.22
CA LYS A 121 -15.37 -16.35 18.62
C LYS A 121 -16.32 -15.74 17.59
N LYS A 122 -15.89 -14.72 16.86
CA LYS A 122 -16.69 -14.06 15.83
C LYS A 122 -16.58 -14.76 14.47
N ASN A 123 -15.36 -15.13 14.09
CA ASN A 123 -15.02 -15.61 12.75
C ASN A 123 -15.07 -17.15 12.62
N GLY A 124 -15.14 -17.86 13.75
CA GLY A 124 -15.18 -19.33 13.78
C GLY A 124 -13.86 -20.03 13.46
N TYR A 125 -12.75 -19.28 13.40
CA TYR A 125 -11.41 -19.84 13.20
C TYR A 125 -10.35 -19.06 13.99
N ILE A 126 -9.26 -19.77 14.32
CA ILE A 126 -8.11 -19.23 15.05
C ILE A 126 -6.86 -19.27 14.17
N ILE A 127 -6.03 -18.24 14.26
CA ILE A 127 -4.68 -18.26 13.67
C ILE A 127 -3.77 -19.15 14.54
N PRO A 128 -2.99 -20.07 13.95
CA PRO A 128 -2.07 -20.88 14.73
C PRO A 128 -1.09 -20.05 15.56
N TYR A 129 -0.92 -20.35 16.84
CA TYR A 129 0.01 -19.61 17.70
C TYR A 129 1.45 -19.63 17.19
N ALA A 130 1.91 -20.76 16.67
CA ALA A 130 3.22 -20.88 16.05
C ALA A 130 3.42 -19.90 14.87
N LEU A 131 2.33 -19.54 14.17
CA LEU A 131 2.40 -18.55 13.10
C LEU A 131 2.51 -17.12 13.66
N LEU A 132 1.80 -16.82 14.76
CA LEU A 132 1.92 -15.53 15.46
C LEU A 132 3.35 -15.32 15.99
N GLU A 133 3.94 -16.34 16.62
CA GLU A 133 5.31 -16.31 17.12
C GLU A 133 6.32 -16.12 15.99
N LYS A 134 6.24 -16.94 14.95
CA LYS A 134 7.10 -16.81 13.77
C LYS A 134 7.01 -15.43 13.13
N THR A 135 5.81 -14.88 13.02
CA THR A 135 5.59 -13.54 12.48
C THR A 135 6.21 -12.47 13.38
N GLN A 136 6.06 -12.58 14.69
CA GLN A 136 6.66 -11.66 15.64
C GLN A 136 8.19 -11.64 15.52
N ASP A 137 8.83 -12.80 15.36
CA ASP A 137 10.28 -12.89 15.20
C ASP A 137 10.77 -12.28 13.88
N LEU A 138 10.00 -12.44 12.80
CA LEU A 138 10.30 -11.78 11.53
C LEU A 138 10.16 -10.26 11.60
N LEU A 139 9.22 -9.76 12.40
CA LEU A 139 8.98 -8.32 12.57
C LEU A 139 10.12 -7.62 13.36
N LYS A 140 10.86 -8.33 14.20
CA LYS A 140 12.06 -7.80 14.88
C LYS A 140 13.14 -7.35 13.90
N LYS A 141 13.16 -7.87 12.67
CA LYS A 141 14.06 -7.43 11.59
C LYS A 141 13.63 -6.06 11.10
N ASN A 142 14.43 -5.05 11.41
CA ASN A 142 14.10 -3.64 11.22
C ASN A 142 13.84 -3.24 9.75
N PRO A 143 12.73 -2.55 9.44
CA PRO A 143 12.42 -2.07 8.10
C PRO A 143 13.08 -0.73 7.73
N LYS A 144 14.12 -0.24 8.46
CA LYS A 144 14.75 1.08 8.26
C LYS A 144 15.15 1.43 6.82
N LYS A 145 15.18 0.45 5.92
CA LYS A 145 15.53 0.63 4.49
C LYS A 145 14.36 1.12 3.63
N TYR A 146 13.18 1.35 4.21
CA TYR A 146 11.96 1.71 3.47
C TYR A 146 11.34 2.98 4.05
N PRO A 147 10.70 3.82 3.24
CA PRO A 147 9.94 4.96 3.73
C PRO A 147 8.81 4.46 4.65
N ILE A 148 8.88 4.82 5.92
CA ILE A 148 7.86 4.46 6.92
C ILE A 148 6.92 5.64 7.07
N LEU A 149 5.61 5.36 7.08
CA LEU A 149 4.55 6.31 7.38
C LEU A 149 3.88 5.92 8.69
N ASP A 150 3.51 6.91 9.47
CA ASP A 150 2.59 6.71 10.58
C ASP A 150 1.19 6.39 10.05
N SER A 151 0.45 5.52 10.74
CA SER A 151 -0.91 5.14 10.36
C SER A 151 -1.89 6.32 10.41
N SER A 152 -1.66 7.31 11.26
CA SER A 152 -2.43 8.56 11.32
C SER A 152 -2.17 9.48 10.13
N ASP A 153 -0.97 9.42 9.57
CA ASP A 153 -0.44 10.31 8.54
C ASP A 153 -0.40 9.70 7.14
N TRP A 154 -0.94 8.50 6.97
CA TRP A 154 -0.83 7.74 5.72
C TRP A 154 -1.29 8.51 4.47
N LYS A 155 -2.24 9.43 4.63
CA LYS A 155 -2.73 10.26 3.53
C LYS A 155 -1.66 11.22 2.98
N LYS A 156 -0.58 11.44 3.71
CA LYS A 156 0.56 12.25 3.23
C LYS A 156 1.26 11.64 2.01
N CYS A 157 1.11 10.33 1.79
CA CYS A 157 1.63 9.68 0.59
C CYS A 157 0.75 9.91 -0.65
N LEU A 158 -0.52 10.30 -0.45
CA LEU A 158 -1.44 10.58 -1.53
C LEU A 158 -1.06 11.91 -2.19
N TYR A 159 -1.40 12.03 -3.48
CA TYR A 159 -1.25 13.31 -4.15
C TYR A 159 -2.08 14.38 -3.42
N GLN A 160 -1.39 15.37 -2.91
CA GLN A 160 -2.03 16.57 -2.37
C GLN A 160 -1.99 17.63 -3.45
N MET A 161 -3.15 18.18 -3.77
CA MET A 161 -3.20 19.33 -4.66
C MET A 161 -2.34 20.45 -4.04
N PRO A 162 -1.42 21.05 -4.80
CA PRO A 162 -0.64 22.17 -4.30
C PRO A 162 -1.59 23.31 -3.90
N ASN A 163 -1.32 23.92 -2.75
CA ASN A 163 -2.04 25.12 -2.36
C ASN A 163 -1.56 26.29 -3.22
N LEU A 164 -2.39 26.69 -4.17
CA LEU A 164 -2.08 27.77 -5.10
C LEU A 164 -2.55 29.15 -4.61
N SER A 165 -3.20 29.23 -3.45
CA SER A 165 -3.74 30.50 -2.92
C SER A 165 -2.67 31.57 -2.64
N LYS A 166 -1.41 31.17 -2.50
CA LYS A 166 -0.27 32.08 -2.30
C LYS A 166 0.17 32.83 -3.57
N TYR A 167 -0.28 32.38 -4.75
CA TYR A 167 0.09 33.02 -6.02
C TYR A 167 -0.97 34.02 -6.45
N LYS A 168 -0.54 35.18 -6.97
CA LYS A 168 -1.44 36.24 -7.44
C LYS A 168 -2.22 35.86 -8.69
N LYS A 169 -1.61 35.05 -9.56
CA LYS A 169 -2.22 34.55 -10.80
C LYS A 169 -1.78 33.12 -11.06
N ILE A 170 -2.66 32.40 -11.74
CA ILE A 170 -2.39 31.04 -12.25
C ILE A 170 -2.53 31.10 -13.77
N HIS A 171 -1.45 30.78 -14.46
CA HIS A 171 -1.40 30.73 -15.92
C HIS A 171 -1.54 29.28 -16.39
N HIS A 172 -2.41 29.04 -17.33
CA HIS A 172 -2.55 27.76 -18.01
C HIS A 172 -2.00 27.94 -19.44
N ILE A 173 -0.89 27.26 -19.75
CA ILE A 173 -0.25 27.30 -21.07
C ILE A 173 -0.60 25.99 -21.76
N GLY A 174 -1.31 26.12 -22.87
CA GLY A 174 -1.73 24.97 -23.71
C GLY A 174 -0.58 24.45 -24.56
N ASP A 175 -0.96 23.84 -25.70
CA ASP A 175 -0.05 23.18 -26.62
C ASP A 175 0.99 24.14 -27.18
N LEU A 176 2.27 23.79 -27.03
CA LEU A 176 3.39 24.57 -27.56
C LEU A 176 3.83 24.12 -28.96
N GLN A 177 3.57 22.88 -29.30
CA GLN A 177 3.78 22.26 -30.63
C GLN A 177 5.11 22.62 -31.32
N GLY A 178 6.21 22.63 -30.55
CA GLY A 178 7.53 22.96 -31.07
C GLY A 178 7.83 24.45 -31.22
N CYS A 179 6.97 25.36 -30.81
CA CYS A 179 7.18 26.82 -30.85
C CYS A 179 8.24 27.32 -29.83
N TYR A 180 9.46 26.78 -29.95
CA TYR A 180 10.55 27.06 -28.99
C TYR A 180 10.90 28.53 -28.87
N SER A 181 10.96 29.29 -29.98
CA SER A 181 11.26 30.70 -29.97
C SER A 181 10.24 31.52 -29.17
N VAL A 182 8.95 31.23 -29.36
CA VAL A 182 7.85 31.88 -28.63
C VAL A 182 7.92 31.51 -27.13
N LEU A 183 8.14 30.24 -26.81
CA LEU A 183 8.30 29.80 -25.44
C LEU A 183 9.48 30.46 -24.75
N LYS A 184 10.62 30.61 -25.45
CA LYS A 184 11.83 31.28 -24.93
C LYS A 184 11.56 32.74 -24.55
N GLU A 185 10.82 33.47 -25.37
CA GLU A 185 10.43 34.85 -25.07
C GLU A 185 9.41 34.91 -23.93
N TYR A 186 8.42 33.97 -23.92
CA TYR A 186 7.44 33.90 -22.84
C TYR A 186 8.08 33.60 -21.47
N ILE A 187 9.06 32.69 -21.41
CA ILE A 187 9.79 32.36 -20.17
C ILE A 187 10.43 33.59 -19.53
N LYS A 188 10.85 34.57 -20.30
CA LYS A 188 11.42 35.84 -19.79
C LYS A 188 10.37 36.67 -19.03
N THR A 189 9.10 36.45 -19.24
CA THR A 189 8.00 37.18 -18.59
C THR A 189 7.50 36.48 -17.30
N ILE A 190 8.05 35.32 -16.95
CA ILE A 190 7.66 34.54 -15.76
C ILE A 190 8.02 35.33 -14.49
N LYS A 191 7.08 35.41 -13.54
CA LYS A 191 7.22 36.02 -12.24
C LYS A 191 7.16 35.03 -11.12
N GLU A 192 7.93 35.26 -10.06
CA GLU A 192 8.00 34.34 -8.91
C GLU A 192 6.70 34.26 -8.08
N ASP A 193 5.89 35.32 -8.11
CA ASP A 193 4.62 35.40 -7.40
C ASP A 193 3.41 34.90 -8.21
N GLU A 194 3.65 34.37 -9.40
CA GLU A 194 2.66 33.75 -10.28
C GLU A 194 2.94 32.26 -10.47
N PHE A 195 1.92 31.45 -10.74
CA PHE A 195 2.06 30.01 -10.95
C PHE A 195 1.74 29.63 -12.40
N TYR A 196 2.58 28.80 -12.99
CA TYR A 196 2.50 28.46 -14.42
C TYR A 196 2.28 26.95 -14.56
N ILE A 197 1.23 26.56 -15.26
CA ILE A 197 0.85 25.17 -15.55
C ILE A 197 0.97 24.94 -17.04
N PHE A 198 1.92 24.12 -17.46
CA PHE A 198 2.07 23.70 -18.85
C PHE A 198 1.29 22.42 -19.05
N LEU A 199 0.33 22.39 -20.01
CA LEU A 199 -0.63 21.32 -20.17
C LEU A 199 -0.21 20.20 -21.12
N GLY A 200 0.89 20.38 -21.87
CA GLY A 200 1.44 19.31 -22.72
C GLY A 200 1.80 19.76 -24.14
N ASP A 201 2.00 18.77 -25.02
CA ASP A 201 2.35 18.89 -26.44
C ASP A 201 3.53 19.84 -26.74
N TYR A 202 4.66 19.64 -26.00
CA TYR A 202 5.83 20.53 -26.07
C TYR A 202 6.61 20.42 -27.37
N ILE A 203 6.66 19.24 -28.00
CA ILE A 203 7.58 18.91 -29.11
C ILE A 203 6.94 18.19 -30.28
N ASN A 204 5.63 18.19 -30.41
CA ASN A 204 4.99 17.51 -31.53
C ASN A 204 4.96 18.42 -32.75
N ARG A 205 5.48 17.93 -33.89
CA ARG A 205 5.48 18.61 -35.19
C ARG A 205 6.35 19.88 -35.29
N GLY A 206 7.44 19.98 -34.52
CA GLY A 206 8.50 20.95 -34.69
C GLY A 206 9.66 20.40 -35.51
#